data_c1826c790ce6f4ad11cdc796376e6a1e
#
_entry.id   c1826c790ce6f4ad11cdc796376e6a1e
#
_cell.length_a   1.000
_cell.length_b   1.000
_cell.length_c   1.000
_cell.angle_alpha   90.00
_cell.angle_beta   90.00
_cell.angle_gamma   90.00
#
_symmetry.space_group_name_H-M   'P 1'
#
loop_
_entity.id
_entity.type
_entity.pdbx_description
1 polymer ?
#
loop_
_entity_poly.entity_id
_entity_poly.type
_entity_poly.pdbx_seq_one_letter_code
_entity_poly.pdbx_strand_id
1 'polypeptide(L)'
;FAEEKSVKTNWKVDEKKRIENVSPETRIETFLEMDKDLTSQGINVASRMFSFGTSLTEKYFINTEGSIISSDVPRIGAYGFITVVENGKPEQAYKQFGYAGGWEALDQWKLTEQMINEAKVLQRVIKEAKAVKPGKMDLVCGSEVAGIAAHESCGHPMEADRILGREMSQAGKSFVYPGGPFWLGTRIGSPAVTIVDDPTVKNSYGYYEYDDEGIRARPRYLYKNGVINEFLHNRETAAK
;
A
#
# COMPACT_ATOMS: atom_id res chain seq x y z
N PHE A 1 -25.19 -14.31 6.63
CA PHE A 1 -23.81 -13.98 7.01
C PHE A 1 -23.11 -15.23 7.52
N ALA A 2 -21.82 -15.38 7.21
CA ALA A 2 -21.01 -16.43 7.81
C ALA A 2 -20.96 -16.27 9.34
N GLU A 3 -21.08 -17.37 10.07
CA GLU A 3 -21.04 -17.37 11.53
C GLU A 3 -19.59 -17.19 12.00
N GLU A 4 -19.42 -16.35 13.04
CA GLU A 4 -18.13 -16.10 13.68
C GLU A 4 -18.28 -16.12 15.20
N LYS A 5 -17.21 -16.50 15.88
CA LYS A 5 -17.18 -16.46 17.33
C LYS A 5 -17.11 -15.02 17.82
N SER A 6 -17.98 -14.68 18.79
CA SER A 6 -17.92 -13.37 19.42
C SER A 6 -16.59 -13.14 20.13
N VAL A 7 -16.07 -11.91 20.01
CA VAL A 7 -14.79 -11.49 20.56
C VAL A 7 -14.98 -10.22 21.39
N LYS A 8 -14.34 -10.18 22.56
CA LYS A 8 -14.26 -8.97 23.38
C LYS A 8 -12.79 -8.63 23.55
N THR A 9 -12.33 -7.57 22.90
CA THR A 9 -10.92 -7.20 22.89
C THR A 9 -10.71 -5.69 22.71
N ASN A 10 -9.54 -5.26 23.13
CA ASN A 10 -8.99 -3.94 22.83
C ASN A 10 -7.61 -4.15 22.23
N TRP A 11 -7.30 -3.49 21.12
CA TRP A 11 -5.98 -3.54 20.51
C TRP A 11 -5.56 -2.15 20.02
N LYS A 12 -4.26 -1.94 19.92
CA LYS A 12 -3.71 -0.68 19.44
C LYS A 12 -2.39 -0.91 18.71
N VAL A 13 -2.05 0.05 17.87
CA VAL A 13 -0.73 0.14 17.27
C VAL A 13 0.15 1.02 18.16
N ASP A 14 1.31 0.50 18.53
CA ASP A 14 2.26 1.24 19.38
C ASP A 14 2.97 2.35 18.59
N GLU A 15 3.13 3.48 19.25
CA GLU A 15 3.91 4.64 18.77
C GLU A 15 5.13 4.83 19.68
N LYS A 16 6.31 4.89 19.11
CA LYS A 16 7.52 5.29 19.88
C LYS A 16 7.56 6.80 20.10
N LYS A 17 7.16 7.55 19.07
CA LYS A 17 7.01 9.01 19.10
C LYS A 17 5.57 9.33 18.73
N ARG A 18 4.72 9.62 19.69
CA ARG A 18 3.30 9.87 19.46
C ARG A 18 3.09 11.05 18.51
N ILE A 19 2.29 10.83 17.48
CA ILE A 19 1.97 11.83 16.46
C ILE A 19 1.37 13.09 17.09
N GLU A 20 0.53 12.92 18.12
CA GLU A 20 -0.13 14.02 18.84
C GLU A 20 0.87 14.94 19.57
N ASN A 21 2.03 14.40 19.97
CA ASN A 21 3.05 15.16 20.70
C ASN A 21 4.02 15.92 19.77
N VAL A 22 3.85 15.80 18.46
CA VAL A 22 4.70 16.51 17.48
C VAL A 22 4.03 17.84 17.13
N SER A 23 4.69 18.93 17.50
CA SER A 23 4.16 20.27 17.25
C SER A 23 4.07 20.60 15.75
N PRO A 24 3.16 21.49 15.33
CA PRO A 24 3.11 21.96 13.94
C PRO A 24 4.45 22.53 13.46
N GLU A 25 5.17 23.24 14.35
CA GLU A 25 6.47 23.84 14.05
C GLU A 25 7.49 22.74 13.69
N THR A 26 7.60 21.69 14.50
CA THR A 26 8.50 20.55 14.22
C THR A 26 8.16 19.89 12.90
N ARG A 27 6.87 19.78 12.56
CA ARG A 27 6.44 19.21 11.28
C ARG A 27 6.90 20.08 10.10
N ILE A 28 6.75 21.39 10.21
CA ILE A 28 7.19 22.35 9.20
C ILE A 28 8.73 22.33 9.07
N GLU A 29 9.45 22.38 10.19
CA GLU A 29 10.91 22.35 10.22
C GLU A 29 11.45 21.10 9.50
N THR A 30 10.86 19.94 9.72
CA THR A 30 11.24 18.70 9.03
C THR A 30 11.20 18.83 7.51
N PHE A 31 10.16 19.50 6.97
CA PHE A 31 10.06 19.74 5.53
C PHE A 31 11.06 20.77 5.01
N LEU A 32 11.26 21.84 5.78
CA LEU A 32 12.21 22.91 5.40
C LEU A 32 13.64 22.38 5.36
N GLU A 33 14.01 21.52 6.32
CA GLU A 33 15.32 20.86 6.34
C GLU A 33 15.47 19.93 5.12
N MET A 34 14.47 19.09 4.84
CA MET A 34 14.50 18.23 3.67
C MET A 34 14.60 19.01 2.36
N ASP A 35 13.86 20.11 2.22
CA ASP A 35 13.91 20.97 1.03
C ASP A 35 15.28 21.61 0.86
N LYS A 36 15.84 22.13 1.94
CA LYS A 36 17.19 22.70 1.98
C LYS A 36 18.26 21.68 1.58
N ASP A 37 18.19 20.49 2.16
CA ASP A 37 19.15 19.42 1.88
C ASP A 37 19.07 18.97 0.42
N LEU A 38 17.87 18.79 -0.12
CA LEU A 38 17.64 18.42 -1.52
C LEU A 38 18.19 19.49 -2.48
N THR A 39 17.89 20.77 -2.21
CA THR A 39 18.29 21.87 -3.10
C THR A 39 19.77 22.21 -3.02
N SER A 40 20.44 21.83 -1.92
CA SER A 40 21.90 22.02 -1.74
C SER A 40 22.76 21.05 -2.57
N GLN A 41 22.16 20.06 -3.24
CA GLN A 41 22.91 19.01 -3.95
C GLN A 41 23.50 19.45 -5.30
N GLY A 42 23.28 20.70 -5.74
CA GLY A 42 23.74 21.19 -7.03
C GLY A 42 22.99 20.56 -8.24
N ILE A 43 21.86 19.95 -8.01
CA ILE A 43 20.96 19.39 -9.02
C ILE A 43 19.85 20.41 -9.28
N ASN A 44 19.51 20.65 -10.54
CA ASN A 44 18.42 21.55 -10.91
C ASN A 44 17.05 20.86 -10.65
N VAL A 45 16.61 20.90 -9.40
CA VAL A 45 15.26 20.46 -9.00
C VAL A 45 14.30 21.63 -9.26
N ALA A 46 13.76 21.68 -10.46
CA ALA A 46 12.94 22.80 -10.95
C ALA A 46 11.56 22.86 -10.28
N SER A 47 11.00 21.73 -9.86
CA SER A 47 9.75 21.67 -9.10
C SER A 47 9.81 20.54 -8.07
N ARG A 48 9.21 20.76 -6.93
CA ARG A 48 9.08 19.77 -5.87
C ARG A 48 7.86 20.03 -5.01
N MET A 49 7.26 18.98 -4.54
CA MET A 49 6.13 19.00 -3.62
C MET A 49 6.29 17.86 -2.62
N PHE A 50 6.13 18.16 -1.35
CA PHE A 50 6.13 17.17 -0.28
C PHE A 50 4.85 17.32 0.55
N SER A 51 4.27 16.20 0.94
CA SER A 51 3.09 16.19 1.78
C SER A 51 3.20 15.11 2.85
N PHE A 52 2.79 15.46 4.05
CA PHE A 52 2.52 14.52 5.14
C PHE A 52 1.03 14.50 5.48
N GLY A 53 0.51 13.29 5.67
CA GLY A 53 -0.77 13.08 6.29
C GLY A 53 -0.59 12.27 7.59
N THR A 54 -1.24 12.69 8.65
CA THR A 54 -1.32 11.92 9.90
C THR A 54 -2.78 11.71 10.25
N SER A 55 -3.11 10.52 10.74
CA SER A 55 -4.44 10.21 11.25
C SER A 55 -4.34 9.35 12.50
N LEU A 56 -5.25 9.57 13.44
CA LEU A 56 -5.52 8.68 14.55
C LEU A 56 -6.94 8.15 14.35
N THR A 57 -7.07 6.85 14.18
CA THR A 57 -8.38 6.20 14.03
C THR A 57 -8.69 5.44 15.30
N GLU A 58 -9.64 5.97 16.07
CA GLU A 58 -10.27 5.24 17.18
C GLU A 58 -11.53 4.57 16.64
N LYS A 59 -11.61 3.25 16.79
CA LYS A 59 -12.75 2.47 16.32
C LYS A 59 -13.36 1.69 17.48
N TYR A 60 -14.68 1.71 17.55
CA TYR A 60 -15.47 0.89 18.46
C TYR A 60 -16.51 0.10 17.65
N PHE A 61 -16.38 -1.22 17.68
CA PHE A 61 -17.25 -2.15 16.99
C PHE A 61 -18.08 -2.95 18.00
N ILE A 62 -19.37 -3.05 17.75
CA ILE A 62 -20.29 -3.92 18.52
C ILE A 62 -21.30 -4.53 17.56
N ASN A 63 -21.64 -5.78 17.77
CA ASN A 63 -22.69 -6.47 17.01
C ASN A 63 -23.64 -7.25 17.93
N THR A 64 -24.75 -7.72 17.36
CA THR A 64 -25.77 -8.51 18.08
C THR A 64 -25.33 -9.93 18.43
N GLU A 65 -24.22 -10.40 17.87
CA GLU A 65 -23.59 -11.69 18.19
C GLU A 65 -22.74 -11.59 19.47
N GLY A 66 -22.58 -10.40 20.05
CA GLY A 66 -21.89 -10.15 21.31
C GLY A 66 -20.43 -9.78 21.19
N SER A 67 -19.93 -9.49 19.99
CA SER A 67 -18.59 -8.94 19.82
C SER A 67 -18.52 -7.49 20.29
N ILE A 68 -17.44 -7.15 20.97
CA ILE A 68 -17.08 -5.78 21.40
C ILE A 68 -15.59 -5.62 21.14
N ILE A 69 -15.24 -4.80 20.16
CA ILE A 69 -13.84 -4.57 19.75
C ILE A 69 -13.57 -3.07 19.74
N SER A 70 -12.54 -2.65 20.43
CA SER A 70 -12.02 -1.28 20.30
C SER A 70 -10.60 -1.29 19.78
N SER A 71 -10.23 -0.24 19.04
CA SER A 71 -8.89 -0.12 18.51
C SER A 71 -8.45 1.32 18.34
N ASP A 72 -7.14 1.56 18.53
CA ASP A 72 -6.47 2.84 18.28
C ASP A 72 -5.37 2.62 17.25
N VAL A 73 -5.50 3.25 16.11
CA VAL A 73 -4.57 3.05 14.98
C VAL A 73 -4.06 4.39 14.46
N PRO A 74 -2.91 4.84 14.94
CA PRO A 74 -2.20 5.97 14.35
C PRO A 74 -1.61 5.57 13.00
N ARG A 75 -1.68 6.47 12.03
CA ARG A 75 -1.06 6.31 10.71
C ARG A 75 -0.36 7.59 10.30
N ILE A 76 0.77 7.43 9.66
CA ILE A 76 1.49 8.51 9.01
C ILE A 76 1.76 8.12 7.56
N GLY A 77 1.48 9.02 6.64
CA GLY A 77 1.80 8.88 5.24
C GLY A 77 2.59 10.09 4.75
N ALA A 78 3.50 9.87 3.82
CA ALA A 78 4.21 10.93 3.14
C ALA A 78 4.26 10.63 1.65
N TYR A 79 4.27 11.68 0.84
CA TYR A 79 4.65 11.56 -0.56
C TYR A 79 5.50 12.74 -0.99
N GLY A 80 6.40 12.46 -1.92
CA GLY A 80 7.26 13.45 -2.54
C GLY A 80 7.18 13.35 -4.05
N PHE A 81 7.06 14.50 -4.69
CA PHE A 81 7.11 14.65 -6.13
C PHE A 81 8.22 15.63 -6.49
N ILE A 82 9.13 15.23 -7.36
CA ILE A 82 10.24 16.09 -7.81
C ILE A 82 10.37 16.07 -9.32
N THR A 83 10.73 17.23 -9.88
CA THR A 83 11.06 17.38 -11.29
C THR A 83 12.50 17.89 -11.39
N VAL A 84 13.34 17.12 -12.05
CA VAL A 84 14.72 17.52 -12.39
C VAL A 84 14.78 17.97 -13.84
N VAL A 85 15.51 19.05 -14.11
CA VAL A 85 15.70 19.57 -15.47
C VAL A 85 17.19 19.63 -15.77
N GLU A 86 17.60 19.00 -16.87
CA GLU A 86 18.96 19.06 -17.40
C GLU A 86 18.93 19.34 -18.91
N ASN A 87 19.68 20.33 -19.37
CA ASN A 87 19.72 20.72 -20.80
C ASN A 87 18.32 20.95 -21.40
N GLY A 88 17.40 21.53 -20.62
CA GLY A 88 16.02 21.81 -21.04
C GLY A 88 15.10 20.57 -21.08
N LYS A 89 15.56 19.40 -20.66
CA LYS A 89 14.75 18.18 -20.60
C LYS A 89 14.30 17.91 -19.17
N PRO A 90 13.00 17.80 -18.90
CA PRO A 90 12.47 17.44 -17.59
C PRO A 90 12.33 15.92 -17.44
N GLU A 91 12.57 15.41 -16.24
CA GLU A 91 12.17 14.09 -15.78
C GLU A 91 11.61 14.18 -14.36
N GLN A 92 10.71 13.29 -14.01
CA GLN A 92 9.95 13.34 -12.76
C GLN A 92 10.03 12.04 -12.01
N ALA A 93 10.03 12.13 -10.68
CA ALA A 93 9.84 10.99 -9.79
C ALA A 93 8.76 11.27 -8.74
N TYR A 94 8.05 10.22 -8.37
CA TYR A 94 7.10 10.18 -7.28
C TYR A 94 7.51 9.10 -6.29
N LYS A 95 7.52 9.43 -5.00
CA LYS A 95 7.74 8.49 -3.91
C LYS A 95 6.62 8.59 -2.91
N GLN A 96 6.17 7.44 -2.43
CA GLN A 96 5.11 7.33 -1.43
C GLN A 96 5.56 6.44 -0.28
N PHE A 97 5.18 6.83 0.92
CA PHE A 97 5.50 6.14 2.17
C PHE A 97 4.25 6.03 3.03
N GLY A 98 4.11 4.95 3.74
CA GLY A 98 3.00 4.73 4.66
C GLY A 98 3.43 3.86 5.82
N TYR A 99 2.92 4.18 7.02
CA TYR A 99 3.27 3.49 8.25
C TYR A 99 2.10 3.54 9.23
N ALA A 100 1.75 2.40 9.81
CA ALA A 100 0.90 2.35 10.99
C ALA A 100 1.81 2.41 12.22
N GLY A 101 1.78 3.54 12.91
CA GLY A 101 2.67 3.89 14.02
C GLY A 101 2.84 5.38 14.14
N GLY A 102 3.84 5.82 14.90
CA GLY A 102 4.09 7.20 15.22
C GLY A 102 5.08 7.92 14.30
N TRP A 103 5.54 9.07 14.78
CA TRP A 103 6.45 9.96 14.05
C TRP A 103 7.84 9.34 13.79
N GLU A 104 8.20 8.27 14.48
CA GLU A 104 9.42 7.50 14.23
C GLU A 104 9.51 6.91 12.82
N ALA A 105 8.41 6.88 12.08
CA ALA A 105 8.36 6.45 10.68
C ALA A 105 9.34 7.24 9.80
N LEU A 106 9.51 8.52 10.04
CA LEU A 106 10.41 9.40 9.27
C LEU A 106 11.86 8.97 9.39
N ASP A 107 12.29 8.57 10.60
CA ASP A 107 13.66 8.08 10.84
C ASP A 107 13.90 6.76 10.08
N GLN A 108 12.87 5.91 9.96
CA GLN A 108 12.95 4.63 9.25
C GLN A 108 12.97 4.81 7.73
N TRP A 109 12.16 5.74 7.22
CA TRP A 109 12.07 5.99 5.78
C TRP A 109 13.30 6.66 5.19
N LYS A 110 14.07 7.40 6.01
CA LYS A 110 15.20 8.21 5.54
C LYS A 110 14.78 9.07 4.34
N LEU A 111 13.65 9.75 4.48
CA LEU A 111 12.93 10.40 3.39
C LEU A 111 13.83 11.36 2.60
N THR A 112 14.60 12.20 3.29
CA THR A 112 15.53 13.16 2.67
C THR A 112 16.57 12.44 1.80
N GLU A 113 17.19 11.38 2.32
CA GLU A 113 18.19 10.59 1.59
C GLU A 113 17.57 9.95 0.34
N GLN A 114 16.39 9.40 0.43
CA GLN A 114 15.69 8.81 -0.70
C GLN A 114 15.37 9.85 -1.78
N MET A 115 14.85 11.02 -1.41
CA MET A 115 14.54 12.08 -2.37
C MET A 115 15.80 12.63 -3.06
N ILE A 116 16.91 12.77 -2.33
CA ILE A 116 18.21 13.15 -2.92
C ILE A 116 18.69 12.08 -3.91
N ASN A 117 18.57 10.81 -3.56
CA ASN A 117 18.96 9.71 -4.45
C ASN A 117 18.10 9.68 -5.71
N GLU A 118 16.80 9.90 -5.60
CA GLU A 118 15.92 10.01 -6.77
C GLU A 118 16.32 11.18 -7.68
N ALA A 119 16.61 12.35 -7.11
CA ALA A 119 17.08 13.50 -7.90
C ALA A 119 18.36 13.18 -8.69
N LYS A 120 19.32 12.49 -8.06
CA LYS A 120 20.55 12.01 -8.72
C LYS A 120 20.26 11.00 -9.83
N VAL A 121 19.34 10.08 -9.60
CA VAL A 121 18.91 9.09 -10.62
C VAL A 121 18.27 9.79 -11.80
N LEU A 122 17.34 10.73 -11.57
CA LEU A 122 16.69 11.50 -12.65
C LEU A 122 17.72 12.29 -13.47
N GLN A 123 18.66 12.97 -12.82
CA GLN A 123 19.72 13.69 -13.49
C GLN A 123 20.55 12.76 -14.39
N ARG A 124 20.89 11.56 -13.90
CA ARG A 124 21.63 10.57 -14.67
C ARG A 124 20.78 10.02 -15.84
N VAL A 125 19.50 9.75 -15.61
CA VAL A 125 18.58 9.32 -16.67
C VAL A 125 18.54 10.34 -17.80
N ILE A 126 18.38 11.63 -17.51
CA ILE A 126 18.35 12.67 -18.53
C ILE A 126 19.67 12.72 -19.34
N LYS A 127 20.81 12.53 -18.67
CA LYS A 127 22.13 12.62 -19.30
C LYS A 127 22.52 11.38 -20.10
N GLU A 128 22.15 10.19 -19.65
CA GLU A 128 22.76 8.94 -20.10
C GLU A 128 21.76 7.96 -20.71
N ALA A 129 20.47 8.04 -20.33
CA ALA A 129 19.48 7.05 -20.75
C ALA A 129 19.20 7.12 -22.25
N LYS A 130 18.91 5.96 -22.82
CA LYS A 130 18.49 5.79 -24.20
C LYS A 130 17.08 5.20 -24.23
N ALA A 131 16.28 5.60 -25.21
CA ALA A 131 14.97 5.02 -25.42
C ALA A 131 15.07 3.50 -25.62
N VAL A 132 14.22 2.78 -24.91
CA VAL A 132 14.11 1.31 -25.04
C VAL A 132 13.52 1.01 -26.41
N LYS A 133 14.11 0.06 -27.15
CA LYS A 133 13.57 -0.40 -28.44
C LYS A 133 12.37 -1.32 -28.16
N PRO A 134 11.24 -1.13 -28.89
CA PRO A 134 10.12 -2.06 -28.80
C PRO A 134 10.54 -3.48 -29.11
N GLY A 135 10.02 -4.45 -28.35
CA GLY A 135 10.35 -5.86 -28.57
C GLY A 135 10.00 -6.71 -27.36
N LYS A 136 10.16 -8.03 -27.52
CA LYS A 136 10.04 -8.99 -26.43
C LYS A 136 11.34 -8.95 -25.61
N MET A 137 11.21 -8.78 -24.30
CA MET A 137 12.35 -8.71 -23.38
C MET A 137 11.96 -9.25 -22.01
N ASP A 138 12.95 -9.62 -21.21
CA ASP A 138 12.77 -9.94 -19.81
C ASP A 138 12.60 -8.65 -19.01
N LEU A 139 11.73 -8.69 -17.99
CA LEU A 139 11.43 -7.55 -17.12
C LEU A 139 11.73 -7.92 -15.67
N VAL A 140 12.59 -7.14 -15.02
CA VAL A 140 12.80 -7.19 -13.57
C VAL A 140 12.09 -6.02 -12.92
N CYS A 141 11.06 -6.33 -12.12
CA CYS A 141 10.26 -5.32 -11.43
C CYS A 141 10.79 -5.11 -10.00
N GLY A 142 10.94 -3.86 -9.59
CA GLY A 142 11.11 -3.52 -8.18
C GLY A 142 9.85 -3.79 -7.35
N SER A 143 9.98 -3.80 -6.03
CA SER A 143 8.90 -4.14 -5.11
C SER A 143 7.66 -3.24 -5.26
N GLU A 144 7.82 -1.95 -5.52
CA GLU A 144 6.70 -1.01 -5.74
C GLU A 144 5.85 -1.43 -6.95
N VAL A 145 6.49 -1.65 -8.10
CA VAL A 145 5.79 -2.06 -9.34
C VAL A 145 5.20 -3.46 -9.19
N ALA A 146 5.93 -4.39 -8.56
CA ALA A 146 5.44 -5.73 -8.29
C ALA A 146 4.22 -5.71 -7.33
N GLY A 147 4.24 -4.83 -6.32
CA GLY A 147 3.12 -4.63 -5.41
C GLY A 147 1.87 -4.07 -6.11
N ILE A 148 2.03 -3.07 -6.97
CA ILE A 148 0.93 -2.53 -7.77
C ILE A 148 0.37 -3.60 -8.71
N ALA A 149 1.22 -4.35 -9.40
CA ALA A 149 0.78 -5.44 -10.27
C ALA A 149 0.02 -6.53 -9.50
N ALA A 150 0.49 -6.89 -8.29
CA ALA A 150 -0.21 -7.83 -7.42
C ALA A 150 -1.56 -7.29 -6.98
N HIS A 151 -1.65 -6.00 -6.62
CA HIS A 151 -2.89 -5.32 -6.23
C HIS A 151 -3.91 -5.31 -7.37
N GLU A 152 -3.54 -4.76 -8.53
CA GLU A 152 -4.45 -4.54 -9.65
C GLU A 152 -4.82 -5.84 -10.40
N SER A 153 -3.82 -6.72 -10.60
CA SER A 153 -4.02 -7.91 -11.44
C SER A 153 -4.39 -9.17 -10.66
N CYS A 154 -4.18 -9.17 -9.34
CA CYS A 154 -4.45 -10.32 -8.49
C CYS A 154 -5.39 -9.99 -7.33
N GLY A 155 -5.20 -8.88 -6.62
CA GLY A 155 -6.03 -8.49 -5.48
C GLY A 155 -7.48 -8.24 -5.90
N HIS A 156 -7.70 -7.22 -6.68
CA HIS A 156 -9.04 -6.84 -7.16
C HIS A 156 -9.81 -7.97 -7.87
N PRO A 157 -9.20 -8.75 -8.78
CA PRO A 157 -9.91 -9.88 -9.38
C PRO A 157 -10.33 -10.98 -8.40
N MET A 158 -9.69 -11.08 -7.24
CA MET A 158 -10.03 -12.09 -6.22
C MET A 158 -11.03 -11.58 -5.16
N GLU A 159 -11.55 -10.36 -5.28
CA GLU A 159 -12.63 -9.86 -4.45
C GLU A 159 -13.95 -10.59 -4.78
N ALA A 160 -14.50 -11.29 -3.80
CA ALA A 160 -15.68 -12.15 -4.01
C ALA A 160 -16.94 -11.37 -4.44
N ASP A 161 -17.11 -10.14 -4.00
CA ASP A 161 -18.20 -9.27 -4.45
C ASP A 161 -18.09 -8.91 -5.93
N ARG A 162 -16.88 -8.63 -6.46
CA ARG A 162 -16.63 -8.46 -7.90
C ARG A 162 -16.86 -9.76 -8.68
N ILE A 163 -16.42 -10.90 -8.13
CA ILE A 163 -16.64 -12.24 -8.71
C ILE A 163 -18.14 -12.54 -8.85
N LEU A 164 -18.93 -12.18 -7.83
CA LEU A 164 -20.38 -12.36 -7.80
C LEU A 164 -21.15 -11.23 -8.52
N GLY A 165 -20.45 -10.21 -9.03
CA GLY A 165 -21.04 -9.13 -9.82
C GLY A 165 -21.73 -8.02 -9.02
N ARG A 166 -21.57 -7.95 -7.71
CA ARG A 166 -22.21 -6.90 -6.86
C ARG A 166 -21.64 -5.51 -7.09
N GLU A 167 -20.34 -5.41 -7.32
CA GLU A 167 -19.63 -4.15 -7.57
C GLU A 167 -19.58 -3.74 -9.06
N MET A 168 -20.34 -4.41 -9.92
CA MET A 168 -20.25 -4.29 -11.37
C MET A 168 -20.45 -2.85 -11.87
N SER A 169 -21.30 -2.08 -11.22
CA SER A 169 -21.64 -0.71 -11.65
C SER A 169 -20.57 0.32 -11.28
N GLN A 170 -19.75 0.07 -10.26
CA GLN A 170 -18.77 1.01 -9.74
C GLN A 170 -17.33 0.56 -10.00
N ALA A 171 -17.04 -0.69 -9.69
CA ALA A 171 -15.68 -1.23 -9.69
C ALA A 171 -15.41 -2.26 -10.80
N GLY A 172 -16.41 -2.56 -11.62
CA GLY A 172 -16.31 -3.54 -12.70
C GLY A 172 -16.46 -4.99 -12.22
N LYS A 173 -16.38 -5.92 -13.17
CA LYS A 173 -16.42 -7.36 -12.91
C LYS A 173 -15.02 -7.95 -12.82
N SER A 174 -14.90 -9.04 -12.08
CA SER A 174 -13.74 -9.92 -12.18
C SER A 174 -13.78 -10.74 -13.48
N PHE A 175 -12.61 -11.13 -13.99
CA PHE A 175 -12.50 -12.18 -15.00
C PHE A 175 -12.72 -13.59 -14.42
N VAL A 176 -12.69 -13.71 -13.09
CA VAL A 176 -13.09 -14.90 -12.34
C VAL A 176 -14.58 -14.82 -12.06
N TYR A 177 -15.33 -15.88 -12.38
CA TYR A 177 -16.76 -15.96 -12.14
C TYR A 177 -17.22 -17.41 -12.02
N PRO A 178 -18.35 -17.71 -11.33
CA PRO A 178 -18.89 -19.05 -11.19
C PRO A 178 -19.13 -19.72 -12.55
N GLY A 179 -18.58 -20.93 -12.74
CA GLY A 179 -18.67 -21.66 -14.01
C GLY A 179 -17.73 -21.18 -15.12
N GLY A 180 -16.90 -20.18 -14.84
CA GLY A 180 -15.87 -19.69 -15.77
C GLY A 180 -14.62 -20.59 -15.81
N PRO A 181 -13.70 -20.31 -16.74
CA PRO A 181 -12.48 -21.11 -16.93
C PRO A 181 -11.46 -20.92 -15.79
N PHE A 182 -11.58 -19.85 -15.01
CA PHE A 182 -10.69 -19.52 -13.90
C PHE A 182 -11.47 -19.61 -12.60
N TRP A 183 -11.16 -20.63 -11.76
CA TRP A 183 -11.79 -20.86 -10.48
C TRP A 183 -10.76 -21.39 -9.48
N LEU A 184 -11.18 -21.60 -8.23
CA LEU A 184 -10.33 -22.22 -7.20
C LEU A 184 -9.70 -23.50 -7.71
N GLY A 185 -8.39 -23.66 -7.53
CA GLY A 185 -7.63 -24.81 -8.01
C GLY A 185 -7.13 -24.69 -9.47
N THR A 186 -7.52 -23.64 -10.21
CA THR A 186 -7.04 -23.44 -11.58
C THR A 186 -5.65 -22.81 -11.57
N ARG A 187 -4.74 -23.36 -12.38
CA ARG A 187 -3.44 -22.76 -12.62
C ARG A 187 -3.56 -21.54 -13.54
N ILE A 188 -3.09 -20.40 -13.05
CA ILE A 188 -3.11 -19.13 -13.77
C ILE A 188 -1.72 -18.55 -14.00
N GLY A 189 -0.72 -19.03 -13.29
CA GLY A 189 0.64 -18.49 -13.36
C GLY A 189 1.72 -19.53 -13.17
N SER A 190 2.96 -19.05 -13.17
CA SER A 190 4.15 -19.87 -12.87
C SER A 190 4.08 -20.45 -11.45
N PRO A 191 4.58 -21.69 -11.23
CA PRO A 191 4.73 -22.25 -9.88
C PRO A 191 5.60 -21.39 -8.93
N ALA A 192 6.43 -20.51 -9.47
CA ALA A 192 7.26 -19.59 -8.69
C ALA A 192 6.46 -18.42 -8.09
N VAL A 193 5.19 -18.21 -8.49
CA VAL A 193 4.38 -17.07 -8.07
C VAL A 193 3.45 -17.46 -6.94
N THR A 194 3.57 -16.76 -5.82
CA THR A 194 2.61 -16.78 -4.70
C THR A 194 2.23 -15.34 -4.37
N ILE A 195 0.92 -15.04 -4.34
CA ILE A 195 0.37 -13.72 -4.01
C ILE A 195 -0.40 -13.83 -2.72
N VAL A 196 -0.06 -12.96 -1.79
CA VAL A 196 -0.65 -12.94 -0.43
C VAL A 196 -1.18 -11.54 -0.15
N ASP A 197 -2.42 -11.46 0.33
CA ASP A 197 -2.95 -10.30 1.04
C ASP A 197 -2.72 -10.52 2.54
N ASP A 198 -1.85 -9.72 3.14
CA ASP A 198 -1.47 -9.89 4.55
C ASP A 198 -1.63 -8.61 5.36
N PRO A 199 -2.80 -8.40 5.98
CA PRO A 199 -3.04 -7.27 6.86
C PRO A 199 -2.30 -7.37 8.20
N THR A 200 -1.63 -8.49 8.51
CA THR A 200 -0.95 -8.71 9.80
C THR A 200 0.51 -8.25 9.81
N VAL A 201 1.02 -7.74 8.69
CA VAL A 201 2.37 -7.18 8.60
C VAL A 201 2.46 -5.94 9.49
N LYS A 202 3.16 -6.05 10.60
CA LYS A 202 3.29 -4.97 11.58
C LYS A 202 3.83 -3.70 10.94
N ASN A 203 3.24 -2.58 11.33
CA ASN A 203 3.58 -1.26 10.86
C ASN A 203 3.33 -1.00 9.35
N SER A 204 2.80 -1.96 8.58
CA SER A 204 2.31 -1.63 7.25
C SER A 204 1.15 -0.62 7.35
N TYR A 205 1.01 0.26 6.37
CA TYR A 205 -0.06 1.27 6.36
C TYR A 205 -1.47 0.64 6.41
N GLY A 206 -1.61 -0.56 5.83
CA GLY A 206 -2.84 -1.36 5.83
C GLY A 206 -2.99 -2.31 7.02
N TYR A 207 -2.16 -2.20 8.08
CA TYR A 207 -2.23 -3.08 9.23
C TYR A 207 -3.54 -2.93 10.00
N TYR A 208 -4.15 -4.08 10.38
CA TYR A 208 -5.23 -4.18 11.36
C TYR A 208 -5.25 -5.58 12.00
N GLU A 209 -5.85 -5.70 13.19
CA GLU A 209 -6.08 -7.01 13.84
C GLU A 209 -7.50 -7.54 13.62
N TYR A 210 -8.47 -6.65 13.47
CA TYR A 210 -9.86 -6.98 13.17
C TYR A 210 -10.40 -6.00 12.13
N ASP A 211 -11.15 -6.52 11.17
CA ASP A 211 -11.76 -5.73 10.11
C ASP A 211 -13.05 -5.01 10.57
N ASP A 212 -13.77 -4.40 9.62
CA ASP A 212 -14.99 -3.65 9.91
C ASP A 212 -16.22 -4.53 10.17
N GLU A 213 -16.09 -5.85 10.03
CA GLU A 213 -17.10 -6.84 10.38
C GLU A 213 -16.73 -7.62 11.65
N GLY A 214 -15.64 -7.25 12.32
CA GLY A 214 -15.15 -7.88 13.55
C GLY A 214 -14.40 -9.19 13.31
N ILE A 215 -13.99 -9.47 12.07
CA ILE A 215 -13.25 -10.68 11.72
C ILE A 215 -11.77 -10.48 11.96
N ARG A 216 -11.12 -11.46 12.59
CA ARG A 216 -9.71 -11.41 12.86
C ARG A 216 -8.89 -11.46 11.57
N ALA A 217 -7.93 -10.54 11.45
CA ALA A 217 -6.99 -10.49 10.36
C ALA A 217 -6.13 -11.76 10.26
N ARG A 218 -5.86 -12.21 9.05
CA ARG A 218 -4.96 -13.31 8.72
C ARG A 218 -4.35 -13.12 7.33
N PRO A 219 -3.18 -13.71 7.04
CA PRO A 219 -2.71 -13.81 5.67
C PRO A 219 -3.70 -14.61 4.80
N ARG A 220 -3.99 -14.09 3.60
CA ARG A 220 -4.83 -14.72 2.59
C ARG A 220 -3.98 -14.99 1.35
N TYR A 221 -3.84 -16.27 1.01
CA TYR A 221 -3.05 -16.70 -0.16
C TYR A 221 -3.95 -16.73 -1.39
N LEU A 222 -4.05 -15.62 -2.10
CA LEU A 222 -4.89 -15.49 -3.30
C LEU A 222 -4.42 -16.44 -4.38
N TYR A 223 -3.11 -16.41 -4.68
CA TYR A 223 -2.46 -17.39 -5.54
C TYR A 223 -1.38 -18.12 -4.74
N LYS A 224 -1.35 -19.42 -4.85
CA LYS A 224 -0.32 -20.26 -4.22
C LYS A 224 0.34 -21.14 -5.28
N ASN A 225 1.65 -20.96 -5.47
CA ASN A 225 2.41 -21.68 -6.49
C ASN A 225 1.77 -21.60 -7.90
N GLY A 226 1.25 -20.43 -8.26
CA GLY A 226 0.62 -20.17 -9.56
C GLY A 226 -0.81 -20.71 -9.70
N VAL A 227 -1.44 -21.15 -8.62
CA VAL A 227 -2.82 -21.67 -8.59
C VAL A 227 -3.71 -20.73 -7.81
N ILE A 228 -4.92 -20.46 -8.30
CA ILE A 228 -5.95 -19.69 -7.56
C ILE A 228 -6.33 -20.49 -6.31
N ASN A 229 -6.10 -19.90 -5.13
CA ASN A 229 -6.18 -20.63 -3.86
C ASN A 229 -7.35 -20.17 -2.98
N GLU A 230 -7.58 -18.87 -2.82
CA GLU A 230 -8.72 -18.34 -2.06
C GLU A 230 -9.15 -16.97 -2.58
N PHE A 231 -10.37 -16.56 -2.27
CA PHE A 231 -10.91 -15.25 -2.60
C PHE A 231 -10.92 -14.33 -1.37
N LEU A 232 -11.05 -13.04 -1.60
CA LEU A 232 -11.28 -12.05 -0.56
C LEU A 232 -12.79 -11.96 -0.29
N HIS A 233 -13.20 -12.36 0.89
CA HIS A 233 -14.59 -12.40 1.30
C HIS A 233 -14.90 -11.37 2.40
N ASN A 234 -16.11 -10.82 2.36
CA ASN A 234 -16.82 -10.32 3.52
C ASN A 234 -17.73 -11.43 4.09
N ARG A 235 -18.38 -11.19 5.23
CA ARG A 235 -19.24 -12.20 5.87
C ARG A 235 -20.44 -12.61 5.03
N GLU A 236 -20.93 -11.74 4.16
CA GLU A 236 -22.02 -12.06 3.26
C GLU A 236 -21.57 -13.02 2.15
N THR A 237 -20.45 -12.72 1.50
CA THR A 237 -19.94 -13.54 0.40
C THR A 237 -19.33 -14.86 0.89
N ALA A 238 -18.84 -14.91 2.13
CA ALA A 238 -18.33 -16.13 2.76
C ALA A 238 -19.44 -17.14 3.13
N ALA A 239 -20.70 -16.70 3.19
CA ALA A 239 -21.85 -17.54 3.46
C ALA A 239 -22.47 -18.19 2.20
N LYS A 240 -21.95 -17.87 1.02
CA LYS A 240 -22.41 -18.36 -0.29
C LYS A 240 -21.50 -19.44 -0.85
#